data_912f5b2930b7ee7150c73cdc586790b4
#
_entry.id   912f5b2930b7ee7150c73cdc586790b4
#
_cell.length_a   1.000
_cell.length_b   1.000
_cell.length_c   1.000
_cell.angle_alpha   90.00
_cell.angle_beta   90.00
_cell.angle_gamma   90.00
#
_symmetry.space_group_name_H-M   'P 1'
#
loop_
_entity.id
_entity.type
_entity.pdbx_description
1 polymer ?
#
loop_
_entity_poly.entity_id
_entity_poly.type
_entity_poly.pdbx_seq_one_letter_code
_entity_poly.pdbx_strand_id
1 'polypeptide(L)'
;MKLEFLGHDERYIVEQSLMTLFPLEKPIYDAVQPGDEAWCRLAAAETAADCQVTAELRYHGYTAAGTFASPLTGTDFEKEGQRRYAVAACFYLAFLDLYPKLPEALRAAEKLTLPPWGMLTGVRPDKPITRALMEGKTPEEAKQELKTRYFVPEERAALALETGA
;
A
#
# COMPACT_ATOMS: atom_id res chain seq x y z
N MET A 1 16.07 -3.34 3.83
CA MET A 1 15.48 -1.99 4.05
C MET A 1 15.19 -1.83 5.53
N LYS A 2 15.66 -0.75 6.10
CA LYS A 2 15.36 -0.43 7.50
C LYS A 2 13.94 0.11 7.60
N LEU A 3 13.15 -0.43 8.53
CA LEU A 3 11.77 -0.03 8.77
C LEU A 3 11.65 0.54 10.18
N GLU A 4 11.23 1.80 10.27
CA GLU A 4 10.98 2.47 11.53
C GLU A 4 9.49 2.80 11.64
N PHE A 5 8.86 2.33 12.71
CA PHE A 5 7.43 2.55 12.96
C PHE A 5 7.24 3.50 14.14
N LEU A 6 6.39 4.50 13.93
CA LEU A 6 6.02 5.48 14.95
C LEU A 6 4.50 5.46 15.10
N GLY A 7 4.03 5.20 16.32
CA GLY A 7 2.60 5.20 16.61
C GLY A 7 1.84 3.96 16.21
N HIS A 8 2.51 2.91 15.74
CA HIS A 8 1.92 1.62 15.41
C HIS A 8 2.98 0.52 15.37
N ASP A 9 2.54 -0.74 15.28
CA ASP A 9 3.43 -1.89 15.12
C ASP A 9 2.84 -2.86 14.08
N GLU A 10 2.58 -2.36 12.87
CA GLU A 10 1.98 -3.14 11.79
C GLU A 10 3.04 -3.88 10.96
N ARG A 11 3.89 -4.67 11.65
CA ARG A 11 5.00 -5.41 11.01
C ARG A 11 4.54 -6.34 9.91
N TYR A 12 3.51 -7.12 10.18
CA TYR A 12 3.09 -8.17 9.24
C TYR A 12 2.70 -7.60 7.89
N ILE A 13 1.84 -6.57 7.87
CA ILE A 13 1.37 -6.01 6.61
C ILE A 13 2.49 -5.27 5.86
N VAL A 14 3.39 -4.61 6.60
CA VAL A 14 4.53 -3.92 5.97
C VAL A 14 5.52 -4.93 5.39
N GLU A 15 5.78 -6.03 6.07
CA GLU A 15 6.61 -7.11 5.53
C GLU A 15 6.03 -7.69 4.25
N GLN A 16 4.72 -7.95 4.22
CA GLN A 16 4.05 -8.44 3.01
C GLN A 16 4.19 -7.46 1.86
N SER A 17 4.01 -6.17 2.13
CA SER A 17 4.18 -5.12 1.13
C SER A 17 5.63 -5.01 0.66
N LEU A 18 6.58 -5.10 1.59
CA LEU A 18 8.00 -5.05 1.26
C LEU A 18 8.40 -6.20 0.33
N MET A 19 7.96 -7.41 0.63
CA MET A 19 8.27 -8.59 -0.19
C MET A 19 7.72 -8.46 -1.61
N THR A 20 6.58 -7.79 -1.76
CA THR A 20 5.95 -7.57 -3.06
C THR A 20 6.61 -6.44 -3.83
N LEU A 21 6.86 -5.31 -3.17
CA LEU A 21 7.32 -4.08 -3.82
C LEU A 21 8.84 -4.02 -3.97
N PHE A 22 9.58 -4.58 -3.01
CA PHE A 22 11.05 -4.59 -2.99
C PHE A 22 11.53 -6.03 -2.77
N PRO A 23 11.42 -6.90 -3.78
CA PRO A 23 11.61 -8.35 -3.58
C PRO A 23 13.01 -8.77 -3.15
N LEU A 24 14.03 -7.94 -3.36
CA LEU A 24 15.39 -8.24 -2.94
C LEU A 24 15.73 -7.68 -1.55
N GLU A 25 14.82 -6.88 -0.96
CA GLU A 25 15.04 -6.31 0.35
C GLU A 25 14.54 -7.21 1.48
N LYS A 26 15.22 -7.10 2.63
CA LYS A 26 14.81 -7.78 3.86
C LYS A 26 14.53 -6.73 4.94
N PRO A 27 13.52 -6.96 5.78
CA PRO A 27 13.18 -5.98 6.82
C PRO A 27 14.22 -5.96 7.95
N ILE A 28 14.59 -4.75 8.36
CA ILE A 28 15.43 -4.52 9.54
C ILE A 28 14.67 -3.51 10.40
N TYR A 29 14.24 -3.93 11.59
CA TYR A 29 13.46 -3.08 12.49
C TYR A 29 14.37 -2.32 13.43
N ASP A 30 14.65 -1.07 13.09
CA ASP A 30 15.50 -0.19 13.89
C ASP A 30 15.23 1.26 13.53
N ALA A 31 15.68 2.17 14.37
CA ALA A 31 15.59 3.61 14.11
C ALA A 31 16.50 3.98 12.93
N VAL A 32 15.99 4.87 12.08
CA VAL A 32 16.76 5.40 10.94
C VAL A 32 17.92 6.23 11.45
N GLN A 33 19.12 5.95 10.92
CA GLN A 33 20.33 6.66 11.27
C GLN A 33 20.89 7.43 10.05
N PRO A 34 21.66 8.50 10.28
CA PRO A 34 22.37 9.15 9.18
C PRO A 34 23.28 8.15 8.45
N GLY A 35 23.18 8.13 7.12
CA GLY A 35 23.97 7.22 6.29
C GLY A 35 23.24 5.94 5.88
N ASP A 36 22.07 5.66 6.42
CA ASP A 36 21.25 4.55 5.94
C ASP A 36 20.84 4.77 4.50
N GLU A 37 21.09 3.78 3.63
CA GLU A 37 20.87 3.91 2.19
C GLU A 37 19.46 3.51 1.75
N ALA A 38 18.83 2.59 2.49
CA ALA A 38 17.48 2.12 2.21
C ALA A 38 16.69 2.06 3.51
N TRP A 39 15.68 2.90 3.62
CA TRP A 39 14.83 2.94 4.81
C TRP A 39 13.45 3.49 4.49
N CYS A 40 12.49 3.11 5.32
CA CYS A 40 11.14 3.68 5.31
C CYS A 40 10.71 3.96 6.74
N ARG A 41 10.26 5.18 6.99
CA ARG A 41 9.65 5.58 8.26
C ARG A 41 8.15 5.72 8.05
N LEU A 42 7.37 4.94 8.80
CA LEU A 42 5.91 4.94 8.75
C LEU A 42 5.37 5.43 10.09
N ALA A 43 4.78 6.60 10.09
CA ALA A 43 4.21 7.22 11.29
C ALA A 43 2.69 7.25 11.19
N ALA A 44 2.03 6.77 12.24
CA ALA A 44 0.58 6.79 12.34
C ALA A 44 0.13 7.66 13.51
N ALA A 45 -0.87 8.49 13.27
CA ALA A 45 -1.51 9.32 14.29
C ALA A 45 -3.02 9.13 14.17
N GLU A 46 -3.70 8.99 15.31
CA GLU A 46 -5.14 8.76 15.34
C GLU A 46 -5.87 9.92 15.99
N THR A 47 -7.04 10.22 15.42
CA THR A 47 -8.07 11.03 16.08
C THR A 47 -9.24 10.10 16.44
N ALA A 48 -10.29 10.65 17.05
CA ALA A 48 -11.50 9.87 17.30
C ALA A 48 -12.19 9.39 16.01
N ALA A 49 -11.92 10.06 14.88
CA ALA A 49 -12.61 9.83 13.61
C ALA A 49 -11.77 9.11 12.56
N ASP A 50 -10.43 9.21 12.60
CA ASP A 50 -9.58 8.67 11.54
C ASP A 50 -8.21 8.23 12.04
N CYS A 51 -7.51 7.50 11.17
CA CYS A 51 -6.10 7.16 11.29
C CYS A 51 -5.36 7.81 10.13
N GLN A 52 -4.37 8.63 10.43
CA GLN A 52 -3.56 9.31 9.44
C GLN A 52 -2.16 8.73 9.45
N VAL A 53 -1.67 8.31 8.29
CA VAL A 53 -0.34 7.71 8.15
C VAL A 53 0.49 8.53 7.19
N THR A 54 1.75 8.74 7.56
CA THR A 54 2.74 9.37 6.70
C THR A 54 3.92 8.43 6.52
N ALA A 55 4.48 8.42 5.31
CA ALA A 55 5.65 7.61 4.98
C ALA A 55 6.74 8.51 4.41
N GLU A 56 7.96 8.28 4.90
CA GLU A 56 9.17 8.80 4.29
C GLU A 56 9.99 7.61 3.82
N LEU A 57 10.45 7.65 2.57
CA LEU A 57 11.15 6.53 1.95
C LEU A 57 12.44 7.03 1.31
N ARG A 58 13.54 6.33 1.56
CA ARG A 58 14.80 6.56 0.88
C ARG A 58 15.32 5.25 0.31
N TYR A 59 15.74 5.27 -0.94
CA TYR A 59 16.21 4.09 -1.63
C TYR A 59 17.29 4.46 -2.65
N HIS A 60 18.50 3.98 -2.43
CA HIS A 60 19.67 4.27 -3.28
C HIS A 60 19.85 5.77 -3.57
N GLY A 61 19.66 6.61 -2.55
CA GLY A 61 19.80 8.06 -2.67
C GLY A 61 18.58 8.81 -3.13
N TYR A 62 17.56 8.12 -3.63
CA TYR A 62 16.30 8.72 -4.05
C TYR A 62 15.33 8.77 -2.88
N THR A 63 14.56 9.84 -2.79
CA THR A 63 13.60 10.04 -1.69
C THR A 63 12.17 10.13 -2.24
N ALA A 64 11.23 9.63 -1.45
CA ALA A 64 9.82 9.66 -1.77
C ALA A 64 9.00 9.76 -0.49
N ALA A 65 7.75 10.12 -0.63
CA ALA A 65 6.83 10.26 0.49
C ALA A 65 5.43 9.82 0.10
N GLY A 66 4.65 9.45 1.11
CA GLY A 66 3.23 9.14 0.94
C GLY A 66 2.46 9.56 2.17
N THR A 67 1.18 9.84 1.98
CA THR A 67 0.25 10.12 3.07
C THR A 67 -1.06 9.43 2.76
N PHE A 68 -1.72 8.92 3.80
CA PHE A 68 -3.03 8.31 3.65
C PHE A 68 -3.82 8.44 4.94
N ALA A 69 -5.11 8.75 4.83
CA ALA A 69 -6.01 8.80 5.98
C ALA A 69 -7.17 7.83 5.75
N SER A 70 -7.48 7.02 6.75
CA SER A 70 -8.60 6.09 6.72
C SER A 70 -9.55 6.40 7.85
N PRO A 71 -10.88 6.45 7.61
CA PRO A 71 -11.84 6.57 8.68
C PRO A 71 -11.72 5.40 9.66
N LEU A 72 -11.92 5.69 10.94
CA LEU A 72 -12.02 4.66 11.99
C LEU A 72 -13.47 4.59 12.44
N THR A 73 -14.19 3.57 11.99
CA THR A 73 -15.62 3.40 12.27
C THR A 73 -15.92 1.94 12.61
N GLY A 74 -17.00 1.73 13.36
CA GLY A 74 -17.46 0.39 13.67
C GLY A 74 -16.84 -0.19 14.94
N THR A 75 -16.68 -1.51 14.95
CA THR A 75 -16.13 -2.25 16.09
C THR A 75 -14.61 -2.09 16.17
N ASP A 76 -14.02 -2.49 17.30
CA ASP A 76 -12.57 -2.48 17.48
C ASP A 76 -11.87 -3.36 16.43
N PHE A 77 -12.46 -4.50 16.11
CA PHE A 77 -11.95 -5.39 15.07
C PHE A 77 -11.93 -4.72 13.68
N GLU A 78 -13.02 -4.01 13.34
CA GLU A 78 -13.11 -3.27 12.09
C GLU A 78 -12.08 -2.13 12.03
N LYS A 79 -11.87 -1.43 13.15
CA LYS A 79 -10.87 -0.36 13.26
C LYS A 79 -9.45 -0.89 13.10
N GLU A 80 -9.15 -2.08 13.64
CA GLU A 80 -7.84 -2.71 13.44
C GLU A 80 -7.57 -2.97 11.96
N GLY A 81 -8.56 -3.46 11.22
CA GLY A 81 -8.45 -3.65 9.78
C GLY A 81 -8.24 -2.35 9.02
N GLN A 82 -8.94 -1.29 9.43
CA GLN A 82 -8.81 0.04 8.84
C GLN A 82 -7.43 0.64 9.09
N ARG A 83 -6.86 0.48 10.29
CA ARG A 83 -5.49 0.92 10.60
C ARG A 83 -4.47 0.19 9.74
N ARG A 84 -4.60 -1.12 9.65
CA ARG A 84 -3.72 -1.97 8.84
C ARG A 84 -3.75 -1.57 7.38
N TYR A 85 -4.95 -1.35 6.85
CA TYR A 85 -5.14 -0.87 5.50
C TYR A 85 -4.48 0.50 5.28
N ALA A 86 -4.64 1.44 6.22
CA ALA A 86 -4.06 2.77 6.11
C ALA A 86 -2.53 2.71 6.01
N VAL A 87 -1.89 1.88 6.83
CA VAL A 87 -0.43 1.70 6.79
C VAL A 87 0.01 1.09 5.45
N ALA A 88 -0.68 0.04 5.00
CA ALA A 88 -0.36 -0.60 3.72
C ALA A 88 -0.55 0.35 2.54
N ALA A 89 -1.65 1.12 2.52
CA ALA A 89 -1.93 2.09 1.47
C ALA A 89 -0.88 3.20 1.43
N CYS A 90 -0.48 3.70 2.60
CA CYS A 90 0.52 4.75 2.70
C CYS A 90 1.89 4.28 2.17
N PHE A 91 2.30 3.07 2.53
CA PHE A 91 3.55 2.48 2.02
C PHE A 91 3.49 2.32 0.50
N TYR A 92 2.38 1.85 -0.01
CA TYR A 92 2.18 1.70 -1.44
C TYR A 92 2.25 3.04 -2.18
N LEU A 93 1.64 4.10 -1.63
CA LEU A 93 1.70 5.44 -2.21
C LEU A 93 3.12 6.00 -2.22
N ALA A 94 3.90 5.74 -1.16
CA ALA A 94 5.30 6.12 -1.13
C ALA A 94 6.10 5.38 -2.22
N PHE A 95 5.82 4.10 -2.43
CA PHE A 95 6.42 3.34 -3.52
C PHE A 95 6.06 3.92 -4.90
N LEU A 96 4.79 4.28 -5.11
CA LEU A 96 4.36 4.90 -6.37
C LEU A 96 5.05 6.25 -6.61
N ASP A 97 5.33 7.00 -5.55
CA ASP A 97 6.08 8.25 -5.66
C ASP A 97 7.56 8.01 -5.99
N LEU A 98 8.13 6.94 -5.44
CA LEU A 98 9.53 6.57 -5.66
C LEU A 98 9.78 6.02 -7.08
N TYR A 99 8.92 5.15 -7.54
CA TYR A 99 9.15 4.33 -8.73
C TYR A 99 9.57 5.12 -9.96
N PRO A 100 8.85 6.19 -10.37
CA PRO A 100 9.26 6.96 -11.56
C PRO A 100 10.55 7.77 -11.36
N LYS A 101 10.96 8.01 -10.11
CA LYS A 101 12.20 8.74 -9.82
C LYS A 101 13.44 7.88 -10.03
N LEU A 102 13.29 6.56 -9.97
CA LEU A 102 14.41 5.63 -10.09
C LEU A 102 14.80 5.43 -11.56
N PRO A 103 16.11 5.38 -11.87
CA PRO A 103 16.55 4.99 -13.22
C PRO A 103 16.06 3.60 -13.58
N GLU A 104 15.75 3.40 -14.85
CA GLU A 104 15.28 2.10 -15.35
C GLU A 104 16.24 0.95 -15.04
N ALA A 105 17.55 1.19 -15.18
CA ALA A 105 18.56 0.20 -14.87
C ALA A 105 18.53 -0.23 -13.40
N LEU A 106 18.29 0.71 -12.48
CA LEU A 106 18.19 0.42 -11.06
C LEU A 106 16.91 -0.38 -10.76
N ARG A 107 15.79 0.01 -11.36
CA ARG A 107 14.55 -0.74 -11.22
C ARG A 107 14.70 -2.19 -11.68
N ALA A 108 15.35 -2.40 -12.81
CA ALA A 108 15.61 -3.73 -13.35
C ALA A 108 16.55 -4.53 -12.43
N ALA A 109 17.64 -3.92 -11.96
CA ALA A 109 18.62 -4.58 -11.08
C ALA A 109 17.98 -5.02 -9.76
N GLU A 110 17.11 -4.21 -9.19
CA GLU A 110 16.43 -4.48 -7.91
C GLU A 110 15.10 -5.22 -8.10
N LYS A 111 14.74 -5.56 -9.32
CA LYS A 111 13.51 -6.30 -9.67
C LYS A 111 12.25 -5.56 -9.24
N LEU A 112 12.25 -4.23 -9.34
CA LEU A 112 11.09 -3.43 -9.01
C LEU A 112 10.14 -3.37 -10.21
N THR A 113 8.86 -3.62 -9.96
CA THR A 113 7.82 -3.54 -10.98
C THR A 113 6.58 -2.87 -10.38
N LEU A 114 5.79 -2.20 -11.22
CA LEU A 114 4.50 -1.70 -10.78
C LEU A 114 3.53 -2.88 -10.71
N PRO A 115 2.93 -3.15 -9.53
CA PRO A 115 1.96 -4.24 -9.43
C PRO A 115 0.79 -4.02 -10.38
N PRO A 116 0.46 -4.99 -11.26
CA PRO A 116 -0.61 -4.80 -12.24
C PRO A 116 -2.00 -4.68 -11.60
N TRP A 117 -2.18 -5.21 -10.40
CA TRP A 117 -3.44 -5.15 -9.66
C TRP A 117 -3.37 -4.26 -8.43
N GLY A 118 -2.47 -3.26 -8.43
CA GLY A 118 -2.32 -2.34 -7.32
C GLY A 118 -1.98 -3.05 -6.02
N MET A 119 -2.78 -2.82 -4.98
CA MET A 119 -2.59 -3.44 -3.67
C MET A 119 -3.16 -4.87 -3.57
N LEU A 120 -3.88 -5.34 -4.58
CA LEU A 120 -4.44 -6.69 -4.59
C LEU A 120 -3.34 -7.70 -4.93
N THR A 121 -2.78 -8.34 -3.90
CA THR A 121 -1.75 -9.36 -4.04
C THR A 121 -2.22 -10.66 -3.39
N GLY A 122 -1.99 -11.78 -4.07
CA GLY A 122 -2.39 -13.09 -3.56
C GLY A 122 -3.89 -13.34 -3.47
N VAL A 123 -4.71 -12.45 -4.00
CA VAL A 123 -6.18 -12.55 -4.02
C VAL A 123 -6.63 -12.42 -5.47
N ARG A 124 -7.65 -13.19 -5.84
CA ARG A 124 -8.24 -13.05 -7.18
C ARG A 124 -8.88 -11.65 -7.27
N PRO A 125 -8.58 -10.86 -8.32
CA PRO A 125 -9.07 -9.48 -8.41
C PRO A 125 -10.59 -9.38 -8.60
N ASP A 126 -11.25 -10.43 -9.03
CA ASP A 126 -12.70 -10.47 -9.17
C ASP A 126 -13.46 -10.57 -7.83
N LYS A 127 -12.81 -11.03 -6.75
CA LYS A 127 -13.45 -11.15 -5.44
C LYS A 127 -13.98 -9.82 -4.88
N PRO A 128 -13.20 -8.73 -4.87
CA PRO A 128 -13.74 -7.43 -4.44
C PRO A 128 -14.91 -6.95 -5.29
N ILE A 129 -14.89 -7.20 -6.59
CA ILE A 129 -16.00 -6.88 -7.50
C ILE A 129 -17.25 -7.66 -7.10
N THR A 130 -17.12 -8.98 -6.95
CA THR A 130 -18.24 -9.84 -6.56
C THR A 130 -18.84 -9.40 -5.23
N ARG A 131 -17.98 -9.10 -4.24
CA ARG A 131 -18.44 -8.63 -2.94
C ARG A 131 -19.22 -7.32 -3.06
N ALA A 132 -18.69 -6.35 -3.82
CA ALA A 132 -19.34 -5.06 -4.00
C ALA A 132 -20.72 -5.21 -4.66
N LEU A 133 -20.82 -6.05 -5.69
CA LEU A 133 -22.10 -6.32 -6.36
C LEU A 133 -23.09 -7.00 -5.42
N MET A 134 -22.63 -7.93 -4.60
CA MET A 134 -23.48 -8.59 -3.59
C MET A 134 -23.96 -7.64 -2.51
N GLU A 135 -23.21 -6.60 -2.21
CA GLU A 135 -23.58 -5.54 -1.27
C GLU A 135 -24.53 -4.50 -1.90
N GLY A 136 -24.94 -4.70 -3.14
CA GLY A 136 -25.88 -3.82 -3.84
C GLY A 136 -25.24 -2.65 -4.57
N LYS A 137 -23.91 -2.61 -4.70
CA LYS A 137 -23.22 -1.58 -5.47
C LYS A 137 -23.41 -1.80 -6.95
N THR A 138 -23.44 -0.71 -7.73
CA THR A 138 -23.48 -0.80 -9.18
C THR A 138 -22.13 -1.27 -9.73
N PRO A 139 -22.08 -1.78 -10.98
CA PRO A 139 -20.82 -2.14 -11.63
C PRO A 139 -19.80 -0.99 -11.65
N GLU A 140 -20.25 0.24 -11.90
CA GLU A 140 -19.37 1.40 -11.89
C GLU A 140 -18.81 1.71 -10.49
N GLU A 141 -19.65 1.57 -9.46
CA GLU A 141 -19.21 1.75 -8.08
C GLU A 141 -18.18 0.68 -7.68
N ALA A 142 -18.40 -0.58 -8.09
CA ALA A 142 -17.45 -1.67 -7.82
C ALA A 142 -16.11 -1.43 -8.51
N LYS A 143 -16.12 -1.00 -9.76
CA LYS A 143 -14.90 -0.64 -10.49
C LYS A 143 -14.17 0.52 -9.83
N GLN A 144 -14.91 1.55 -9.42
CA GLN A 144 -14.34 2.71 -8.76
C GLN A 144 -13.69 2.33 -7.42
N GLU A 145 -14.26 1.40 -6.68
CA GLU A 145 -13.69 0.88 -5.44
C GLU A 145 -12.32 0.21 -5.68
N LEU A 146 -12.18 -0.58 -6.74
CA LEU A 146 -10.89 -1.16 -7.11
C LEU A 146 -9.84 -0.08 -7.36
N LYS A 147 -10.22 0.98 -8.05
CA LYS A 147 -9.30 2.07 -8.39
C LYS A 147 -8.91 2.91 -7.18
N THR A 148 -9.87 3.26 -6.33
CA THR A 148 -9.64 4.19 -5.22
C THR A 148 -9.15 3.50 -3.96
N ARG A 149 -9.62 2.29 -3.67
CA ARG A 149 -9.24 1.55 -2.47
C ARG A 149 -7.98 0.72 -2.65
N TYR A 150 -7.83 0.09 -3.82
CA TYR A 150 -6.71 -0.83 -4.07
C TYR A 150 -5.72 -0.31 -5.11
N PHE A 151 -5.95 0.90 -5.63
CA PHE A 151 -5.08 1.54 -6.62
C PHE A 151 -4.88 0.68 -7.89
N VAL A 152 -5.90 -0.07 -8.26
CA VAL A 152 -5.88 -0.89 -9.47
C VAL A 152 -5.98 0.03 -10.69
N PRO A 153 -5.11 -0.14 -11.72
CA PRO A 153 -5.20 0.65 -12.95
C PRO A 153 -6.55 0.47 -13.66
N GLU A 154 -6.99 1.50 -14.37
CA GLU A 154 -8.28 1.55 -15.07
C GLU A 154 -8.53 0.32 -15.93
N GLU A 155 -7.55 -0.09 -16.73
CA GLU A 155 -7.67 -1.23 -17.65
C GLU A 155 -7.91 -2.54 -16.91
N ARG A 156 -7.21 -2.73 -15.79
CA ARG A 156 -7.34 -3.94 -14.98
C ARG A 156 -8.66 -3.96 -14.21
N ALA A 157 -9.10 -2.79 -13.72
CA ALA A 157 -10.39 -2.66 -13.04
C ALA A 157 -11.55 -3.00 -14.00
N ALA A 158 -11.48 -2.53 -15.24
CA ALA A 158 -12.46 -2.87 -16.28
C ALA A 158 -12.45 -4.36 -16.60
N LEU A 159 -11.26 -4.98 -16.71
CA LEU A 159 -11.13 -6.42 -16.96
C LEU A 159 -11.71 -7.23 -15.81
N ALA A 160 -11.46 -6.85 -14.56
CA ALA A 160 -12.00 -7.53 -13.39
C ALA A 160 -13.53 -7.46 -13.37
N LEU A 161 -14.10 -6.34 -13.78
CA LEU A 161 -15.56 -6.18 -13.86
C LEU A 161 -16.16 -7.14 -14.88
N GLU A 162 -15.53 -7.31 -16.04
CA GLU A 162 -16.01 -8.23 -17.08
C GLU A 162 -16.00 -9.68 -16.60
N THR A 163 -14.98 -10.09 -15.84
CA THR A 163 -14.84 -11.48 -15.38
C THR A 163 -15.59 -11.75 -14.08
N GLY A 164 -15.81 -10.74 -13.24
CA GLY A 164 -16.45 -10.89 -11.93
C GLY A 164 -17.95 -10.66 -11.93
N ALA A 165 -18.48 -10.12 -13.01
CA ALA A 165 -19.91 -9.78 -13.10
C ALA A 165 -20.78 -11.02 -13.46
#